data_1b0c89b28ff7b35365dac8279f17bcfa
#
_entry.id   1b0c89b28ff7b35365dac8279f17bcfa
#
_cell.length_a   1.000
_cell.length_b   1.000
_cell.length_c   1.000
_cell.angle_alpha   90.00
_cell.angle_beta   90.00
_cell.angle_gamma   90.00
#
_symmetry.space_group_name_H-M   'P 1'
#
loop_
_entity.id
_entity.type
_entity.pdbx_description
1 polymer ?
#
loop_
_entity_poly.entity_id
_entity_poly.type
_entity_poly.pdbx_seq_one_letter_code
_entity_poly.pdbx_strand_id
1 'polypeptide(L)'
;NSNKPAGSGGSREIPRRVRRAWTLAAGWCALMFLIQVGRLNIALDFDTLWYGVRSQYIVAGGTGLYENPGLVGLVYVYSKGFEVLTLPLCDLASHSYLTFFNLWLAVLGIGAMVWNAVLLTGNRKQETEKKLTYHSVLPGIMAAVLTVSVPGIMNMALTAKADLITWLLQLIMLGCFFQYIHVYENHWIFLSGAAGSYFLSLTMKPTSLVFSTAVFGMMGLYLLWFWFHERGAAADLFHHMVRLIGSLCLPFGALVGIWARTMKITGM
;
A
#
# COMPACT_ATOMS: atom_id res chain seq x y z
N ASN A 1 23.97 17.79 -52.20
CA ASN A 1 22.65 17.33 -51.74
C ASN A 1 22.70 15.84 -51.42
N SER A 2 23.09 15.48 -50.20
CA SER A 2 22.98 14.12 -49.73
C SER A 2 22.07 14.12 -48.51
N ASN A 3 20.80 13.82 -48.71
CA ASN A 3 19.82 13.45 -47.71
C ASN A 3 20.24 12.11 -47.16
N LYS A 4 20.96 12.07 -46.01
CA LYS A 4 21.04 10.87 -45.18
C LYS A 4 19.71 10.70 -44.48
N PRO A 5 19.03 9.53 -44.59
CA PRO A 5 17.85 9.26 -43.79
C PRO A 5 18.27 9.21 -42.33
N ALA A 6 17.51 9.95 -41.49
CA ALA A 6 17.66 9.93 -40.05
C ALA A 6 17.58 8.50 -39.54
N GLY A 7 18.62 8.09 -38.85
CA GLY A 7 18.85 6.72 -38.42
C GLY A 7 17.68 6.14 -37.63
N SER A 8 17.32 4.92 -38.02
CA SER A 8 16.49 3.97 -37.34
C SER A 8 16.68 4.04 -35.84
N GLY A 9 15.58 4.23 -35.11
CA GLY A 9 15.56 4.18 -33.65
C GLY A 9 16.07 2.84 -33.13
N GLY A 10 17.37 2.76 -32.86
CA GLY A 10 17.97 1.61 -32.24
C GLY A 10 17.29 1.33 -30.92
N SER A 11 16.63 0.19 -30.81
CA SER A 11 16.18 -0.37 -29.54
C SER A 11 17.39 -0.43 -28.61
N ARG A 12 17.46 0.49 -27.63
CA ARG A 12 18.58 0.53 -26.70
C ARG A 12 18.54 -0.73 -25.84
N GLU A 13 19.41 -1.66 -26.11
CA GLU A 13 19.58 -2.88 -25.33
C GLU A 13 19.91 -2.53 -23.88
N ILE A 14 19.13 -3.10 -22.96
CA ILE A 14 19.41 -3.02 -21.51
C ILE A 14 20.79 -3.63 -21.26
N PRO A 15 21.72 -2.92 -20.57
CA PRO A 15 23.05 -3.44 -20.30
C PRO A 15 23.00 -4.86 -19.69
N ARG A 16 23.84 -5.77 -20.18
CA ARG A 16 23.84 -7.18 -19.72
C ARG A 16 23.95 -7.33 -18.21
N ARG A 17 24.67 -6.42 -17.53
CA ARG A 17 24.80 -6.41 -16.05
C ARG A 17 23.45 -6.13 -15.37
N VAL A 18 22.67 -5.18 -15.89
CA VAL A 18 21.34 -4.84 -15.37
C VAL A 18 20.40 -6.01 -15.54
N ARG A 19 20.39 -6.61 -16.73
CA ARG A 19 19.54 -7.78 -17.00
C ARG A 19 19.89 -8.95 -16.08
N ARG A 20 21.16 -9.22 -15.82
CA ARG A 20 21.59 -10.26 -14.87
C ARG A 20 21.14 -9.95 -13.44
N ALA A 21 21.31 -8.71 -12.97
CA ALA A 21 20.86 -8.29 -11.64
C ALA A 21 19.35 -8.48 -11.47
N TRP A 22 18.55 -8.08 -12.47
CA TRP A 22 17.11 -8.32 -12.49
C TRP A 22 16.75 -9.81 -12.45
N THR A 23 17.42 -10.64 -13.25
CA THR A 23 17.16 -12.08 -13.28
C THR A 23 17.46 -12.73 -11.92
N LEU A 24 18.58 -12.35 -11.29
CA LEU A 24 18.95 -12.87 -9.96
C LEU A 24 17.96 -12.39 -8.88
N ALA A 25 17.57 -11.12 -8.90
CA ALA A 25 16.59 -10.57 -7.95
C ALA A 25 15.22 -11.21 -8.13
N ALA A 26 14.76 -11.38 -9.37
CA ALA A 26 13.50 -12.05 -9.66
C ALA A 26 13.54 -13.52 -9.23
N GLY A 27 14.65 -14.22 -9.46
CA GLY A 27 14.85 -15.59 -9.00
C GLY A 27 14.81 -15.71 -7.48
N TRP A 28 15.45 -14.77 -6.77
CA TRP A 28 15.40 -14.71 -5.31
C TRP A 28 13.98 -14.44 -4.79
N CYS A 29 13.29 -13.44 -5.33
CA CYS A 29 11.89 -13.15 -4.97
C CYS A 29 10.98 -14.36 -5.24
N ALA A 30 11.12 -14.99 -6.41
CA ALA A 30 10.36 -16.20 -6.76
C ALA A 30 10.62 -17.35 -5.78
N LEU A 31 11.89 -17.59 -5.40
CA LEU A 31 12.24 -18.60 -4.41
C LEU A 31 11.59 -18.33 -3.06
N MET A 32 11.67 -17.09 -2.57
CA MET A 32 11.03 -16.70 -1.31
C MET A 32 9.51 -16.90 -1.34
N PHE A 33 8.85 -16.53 -2.45
CA PHE A 33 7.41 -16.77 -2.61
C PHE A 33 7.07 -18.26 -2.72
N LEU A 34 7.84 -19.06 -3.42
CA LEU A 34 7.62 -20.50 -3.50
C LEU A 34 7.71 -21.17 -2.12
N ILE A 35 8.66 -20.75 -1.28
CA ILE A 35 8.76 -21.22 0.10
C ILE A 35 7.46 -20.87 0.86
N GLN A 36 6.94 -19.66 0.69
CA GLN A 36 5.70 -19.26 1.38
C GLN A 36 4.49 -20.04 0.85
N VAL A 37 4.37 -20.22 -0.47
CA VAL A 37 3.30 -21.05 -1.05
C VAL A 37 3.31 -22.46 -0.47
N GLY A 38 4.49 -23.08 -0.31
CA GLY A 38 4.62 -24.39 0.33
C GLY A 38 4.17 -24.43 1.80
N ARG A 39 4.11 -23.27 2.47
CA ARG A 39 3.70 -23.13 3.88
C ARG A 39 2.22 -22.75 4.07
N LEU A 40 1.48 -22.45 3.02
CA LEU A 40 0.09 -21.93 3.09
C LEU A 40 -0.86 -22.80 3.94
N ASN A 41 -0.63 -24.09 3.96
CA ASN A 41 -1.48 -25.04 4.72
C ASN A 41 -0.92 -25.40 6.11
N ILE A 42 0.26 -24.89 6.48
CA ILE A 42 0.97 -25.29 7.70
C ILE A 42 1.01 -24.17 8.73
N ALA A 43 1.08 -22.92 8.27
CA ALA A 43 1.37 -21.78 9.12
C ALA A 43 0.09 -21.07 9.57
N LEU A 44 -0.54 -21.60 10.62
CA LEU A 44 -1.52 -20.85 11.40
C LEU A 44 -0.83 -20.31 12.64
N ASP A 45 -0.63 -19.02 12.69
CA ASP A 45 -0.17 -18.34 13.89
C ASP A 45 -1.33 -18.10 14.86
N PHE A 46 -1.00 -17.86 16.14
CA PHE A 46 -1.98 -17.65 17.20
C PHE A 46 -3.02 -16.56 16.85
N ASP A 47 -2.56 -15.43 16.36
CA ASP A 47 -3.43 -14.30 16.05
C ASP A 47 -4.36 -14.58 14.85
N THR A 48 -3.89 -15.35 13.86
CA THR A 48 -4.72 -15.79 12.73
C THR A 48 -5.89 -16.62 13.23
N LEU A 49 -5.62 -17.59 14.11
CA LEU A 49 -6.68 -18.44 14.70
C LEU A 49 -7.58 -17.64 15.63
N TRP A 50 -7.04 -16.71 16.38
CA TRP A 50 -7.78 -15.99 17.41
C TRP A 50 -8.73 -14.93 16.85
N TYR A 51 -8.28 -14.15 15.87
CA TYR A 51 -9.10 -13.08 15.28
C TYR A 51 -8.96 -12.91 13.77
N GLY A 52 -7.93 -13.45 13.15
CA GLY A 52 -7.68 -13.25 11.72
C GLY A 52 -8.72 -13.93 10.84
N VAL A 53 -9.21 -15.10 11.22
CA VAL A 53 -10.27 -15.83 10.51
C VAL A 53 -11.69 -15.50 11.02
N ARG A 54 -11.84 -14.38 11.73
CA ARG A 54 -13.11 -13.98 12.31
C ARG A 54 -14.23 -13.82 11.31
N SER A 55 -13.94 -13.30 10.12
CA SER A 55 -14.92 -13.20 9.05
C SER A 55 -15.51 -14.56 8.65
N GLN A 56 -14.71 -15.64 8.67
CA GLN A 56 -15.22 -17.00 8.47
C GLN A 56 -16.16 -17.43 9.60
N TYR A 57 -15.84 -17.14 10.84
CA TYR A 57 -16.72 -17.47 11.97
C TYR A 57 -18.03 -16.71 11.92
N ILE A 58 -18.01 -15.46 11.48
CA ILE A 58 -19.22 -14.64 11.27
C ILE A 58 -20.12 -15.29 10.22
N VAL A 59 -19.58 -15.66 9.06
CA VAL A 59 -20.34 -16.30 7.98
C VAL A 59 -20.83 -17.67 8.40
N ALA A 60 -19.97 -18.52 8.95
CA ALA A 60 -20.33 -19.88 9.37
C ALA A 60 -21.36 -19.92 10.52
N GLY A 61 -21.28 -18.94 11.43
CA GLY A 61 -22.19 -18.83 12.58
C GLY A 61 -23.51 -18.10 12.26
N GLY A 62 -23.64 -17.50 11.08
CA GLY A 62 -24.79 -16.65 10.73
C GLY A 62 -24.92 -15.43 11.62
N THR A 63 -23.83 -14.99 12.26
CA THR A 63 -23.81 -13.86 13.17
C THR A 63 -23.54 -12.54 12.44
N GLY A 64 -23.91 -11.42 13.05
CA GLY A 64 -23.62 -10.11 12.51
C GLY A 64 -22.15 -9.70 12.68
N LEU A 65 -21.66 -8.80 11.84
CA LEU A 65 -20.29 -8.30 11.87
C LEU A 65 -19.89 -7.71 13.24
N TYR A 66 -20.85 -7.22 13.99
CA TYR A 66 -20.68 -6.58 15.31
C TYR A 66 -21.09 -7.47 16.48
N GLU A 67 -21.55 -8.68 16.21
CA GLU A 67 -21.82 -9.65 17.26
C GLU A 67 -20.52 -10.27 17.74
N ASN A 68 -20.42 -10.49 19.05
CA ASN A 68 -19.22 -11.09 19.62
C ASN A 68 -19.36 -12.62 19.67
N PRO A 69 -18.62 -13.36 18.84
CA PRO A 69 -18.65 -14.83 18.84
C PRO A 69 -17.87 -15.45 20.01
N GLY A 70 -17.74 -14.77 21.13
CA GLY A 70 -16.96 -15.24 22.30
C GLY A 70 -15.51 -14.79 22.32
N LEU A 71 -15.13 -13.83 21.46
CA LEU A 71 -13.78 -13.27 21.45
C LEU A 71 -13.57 -12.28 22.61
N VAL A 72 -12.30 -12.09 22.98
CA VAL A 72 -11.92 -11.07 23.97
C VAL A 72 -12.38 -9.69 23.53
N GLY A 73 -12.94 -8.92 24.48
CA GLY A 73 -13.58 -7.63 24.21
C GLY A 73 -12.72 -6.64 23.40
N LEU A 74 -11.40 -6.63 23.62
CA LEU A 74 -10.48 -5.77 22.86
C LEU A 74 -10.50 -6.07 21.35
N VAL A 75 -10.54 -7.33 20.97
CA VAL A 75 -10.58 -7.76 19.55
C VAL A 75 -11.95 -7.46 18.93
N TYR A 76 -12.99 -7.55 19.75
CA TYR A 76 -14.36 -7.23 19.30
C TYR A 76 -14.51 -5.79 18.85
N VAL A 77 -13.82 -4.85 19.49
CA VAL A 77 -13.89 -3.42 19.19
C VAL A 77 -12.93 -2.96 18.08
N TYR A 78 -12.13 -3.87 17.52
CA TYR A 78 -11.26 -3.52 16.41
C TYR A 78 -12.06 -3.02 15.19
N SER A 79 -11.42 -2.16 14.39
CA SER A 79 -11.97 -1.70 13.11
C SER A 79 -12.38 -2.87 12.25
N LYS A 80 -13.51 -2.76 11.55
CA LYS A 80 -14.10 -3.85 10.76
C LYS A 80 -13.69 -3.83 9.28
N GLY A 81 -12.75 -2.98 8.89
CA GLY A 81 -12.36 -2.85 7.49
C GLY A 81 -11.79 -4.14 6.89
N PHE A 82 -10.95 -4.84 7.64
CA PHE A 82 -10.36 -6.11 7.18
C PHE A 82 -11.41 -7.22 7.06
N GLU A 83 -12.29 -7.35 8.05
CA GLU A 83 -13.37 -8.32 8.02
C GLU A 83 -14.32 -8.06 6.85
N VAL A 84 -14.73 -6.81 6.62
CA VAL A 84 -15.57 -6.45 5.47
C VAL A 84 -14.90 -6.79 4.15
N LEU A 85 -13.60 -6.51 4.02
CA LEU A 85 -12.81 -6.80 2.83
C LEU A 85 -12.71 -8.30 2.56
N THR A 86 -12.61 -9.11 3.62
CA THR A 86 -12.40 -10.56 3.52
C THR A 86 -13.69 -11.38 3.53
N LEU A 87 -14.85 -10.79 3.86
CA LEU A 87 -16.14 -11.49 3.84
C LEU A 87 -16.42 -12.30 2.56
N PRO A 88 -16.17 -11.77 1.34
CA PRO A 88 -16.39 -12.52 0.11
C PRO A 88 -15.54 -13.79 -0.02
N LEU A 89 -14.43 -13.88 0.74
CA LEU A 89 -13.54 -15.04 0.72
C LEU A 89 -13.95 -16.11 1.74
N CYS A 90 -14.90 -15.80 2.62
CA CYS A 90 -15.27 -16.65 3.75
C CYS A 90 -16.27 -17.74 3.40
N ASP A 91 -16.93 -17.61 2.25
CA ASP A 91 -17.81 -18.65 1.70
C ASP A 91 -17.04 -19.77 0.97
N LEU A 92 -15.72 -19.67 0.95
CA LEU A 92 -14.86 -20.66 0.33
C LEU A 92 -14.51 -21.78 1.33
N ALA A 93 -14.23 -22.97 0.82
CA ALA A 93 -14.13 -24.21 1.61
C ALA A 93 -12.98 -24.25 2.63
N SER A 94 -12.06 -23.28 2.63
CA SER A 94 -10.90 -23.31 3.50
C SER A 94 -10.40 -21.90 3.84
N HIS A 95 -9.94 -21.71 5.09
CA HIS A 95 -9.21 -20.49 5.51
C HIS A 95 -7.91 -20.23 4.72
N SER A 96 -7.41 -21.21 3.97
CA SER A 96 -6.25 -21.04 3.07
C SER A 96 -6.48 -19.94 2.04
N TYR A 97 -7.71 -19.63 1.67
CA TYR A 97 -8.02 -18.51 0.79
C TYR A 97 -7.70 -17.16 1.43
N LEU A 98 -7.88 -17.02 2.74
CA LEU A 98 -7.49 -15.81 3.47
C LEU A 98 -5.98 -15.64 3.53
N THR A 99 -5.24 -16.73 3.78
CA THR A 99 -3.77 -16.69 3.78
C THR A 99 -3.23 -16.45 2.37
N PHE A 100 -3.83 -17.02 1.35
CA PHE A 100 -3.50 -16.75 -0.05
C PHE A 100 -3.78 -15.29 -0.44
N PHE A 101 -4.86 -14.70 0.05
CA PHE A 101 -5.14 -13.28 -0.13
C PHE A 101 -4.03 -12.41 0.46
N ASN A 102 -3.56 -12.70 1.67
CA ASN A 102 -2.44 -12.00 2.28
C ASN A 102 -1.13 -12.19 1.51
N LEU A 103 -0.91 -13.36 0.93
CA LEU A 103 0.23 -13.57 0.04
C LEU A 103 0.18 -12.62 -1.18
N TRP A 104 -0.99 -12.42 -1.78
CA TRP A 104 -1.20 -11.44 -2.84
C TRP A 104 -0.94 -10.01 -2.36
N LEU A 105 -1.38 -9.66 -1.15
CA LEU A 105 -1.08 -8.35 -0.56
C LEU A 105 0.43 -8.14 -0.36
N ALA A 106 1.17 -9.19 -0.03
CA ALA A 106 2.63 -9.14 0.04
C ALA A 106 3.26 -8.86 -1.33
N VAL A 107 2.79 -9.52 -2.40
CA VAL A 107 3.25 -9.25 -3.79
C VAL A 107 2.99 -7.80 -4.16
N LEU A 108 1.79 -7.30 -3.92
CA LEU A 108 1.42 -5.91 -4.21
C LEU A 108 2.23 -4.92 -3.36
N GLY A 109 2.48 -5.25 -2.09
CA GLY A 109 3.30 -4.44 -1.20
C GLY A 109 4.75 -4.34 -1.67
N ILE A 110 5.35 -5.44 -2.14
CA ILE A 110 6.68 -5.42 -2.74
C ILE A 110 6.68 -4.55 -4.00
N GLY A 111 5.66 -4.68 -4.86
CA GLY A 111 5.49 -3.81 -6.02
C GLY A 111 5.41 -2.33 -5.64
N ALA A 112 4.64 -2.00 -4.60
CA ALA A 112 4.53 -0.64 -4.08
C ALA A 112 5.86 -0.12 -3.47
N MET A 113 6.64 -0.98 -2.81
CA MET A 113 7.99 -0.64 -2.33
C MET A 113 8.94 -0.33 -3.48
N VAL A 114 8.94 -1.17 -4.52
CA VAL A 114 9.73 -0.94 -5.75
C VAL A 114 9.34 0.40 -6.37
N TRP A 115 8.04 0.63 -6.52
CA TRP A 115 7.51 1.87 -7.07
C TRP A 115 7.99 3.09 -6.27
N ASN A 116 7.84 3.08 -4.95
CA ASN A 116 8.32 4.16 -4.08
C ASN A 116 9.83 4.38 -4.20
N ALA A 117 10.63 3.31 -4.23
CA ALA A 117 12.07 3.41 -4.36
C ALA A 117 12.50 4.03 -5.70
N VAL A 118 11.80 3.71 -6.78
CA VAL A 118 12.05 4.30 -8.10
C VAL A 118 11.65 5.77 -8.12
N LEU A 119 10.50 6.14 -7.51
CA LEU A 119 10.06 7.53 -7.44
C LEU A 119 11.02 8.42 -6.64
N LEU A 120 11.53 7.92 -5.52
CA LEU A 120 12.47 8.66 -4.67
C LEU A 120 13.82 8.90 -5.33
N THR A 121 14.24 8.00 -6.22
CA THR A 121 15.57 8.06 -6.86
C THR A 121 15.51 8.55 -8.30
N GLY A 122 14.32 8.65 -8.87
CA GLY A 122 14.08 9.18 -10.21
C GLY A 122 14.43 10.67 -10.28
N ASN A 123 15.29 11.03 -11.23
CA ASN A 123 15.64 12.43 -11.46
C ASN A 123 14.57 13.06 -12.34
N ARG A 124 13.91 14.14 -11.87
CA ARG A 124 12.84 14.90 -12.57
C ARG A 124 13.20 15.23 -14.03
N LYS A 125 14.49 15.45 -14.33
CA LYS A 125 14.99 15.77 -15.68
C LYS A 125 15.14 14.55 -16.60
N GLN A 126 15.14 13.32 -16.08
CA GLN A 126 15.31 12.11 -16.90
C GLN A 126 13.99 11.53 -17.42
N GLU A 127 12.87 11.86 -16.81
CA GLU A 127 11.55 11.40 -17.27
C GLU A 127 11.15 12.02 -18.60
N THR A 128 11.57 13.24 -18.91
CA THR A 128 11.35 13.90 -20.21
C THR A 128 12.01 13.16 -21.38
N GLU A 129 13.04 12.35 -21.12
CA GLU A 129 13.74 11.58 -22.14
C GLU A 129 13.37 10.09 -22.22
N LYS A 130 12.43 9.58 -21.38
CA LYS A 130 12.03 8.16 -21.34
C LYS A 130 13.24 7.18 -21.22
N LYS A 131 14.33 7.61 -20.62
CA LYS A 131 15.51 6.75 -20.44
C LYS A 131 15.42 6.01 -19.11
N LEU A 132 15.04 4.73 -19.16
CA LEU A 132 15.23 3.82 -18.05
C LEU A 132 16.76 3.61 -17.86
N THR A 133 17.35 4.33 -16.92
CA THR A 133 18.79 4.27 -16.66
C THR A 133 19.06 3.22 -15.56
N TYR A 134 20.23 2.60 -15.57
CA TYR A 134 20.67 1.66 -14.52
C TYR A 134 20.47 2.23 -13.10
N HIS A 135 20.77 3.50 -12.91
CA HIS A 135 20.65 4.19 -11.62
C HIS A 135 19.22 4.34 -11.11
N SER A 136 18.21 4.41 -12.00
CA SER A 136 16.80 4.49 -11.59
C SER A 136 16.19 3.13 -11.27
N VAL A 137 16.78 2.06 -11.77
CA VAL A 137 16.24 0.69 -11.65
C VAL A 137 16.83 -0.05 -10.45
N LEU A 138 18.11 0.21 -10.13
CA LEU A 138 18.83 -0.46 -9.03
C LEU A 138 18.12 -0.31 -7.67
N PRO A 139 17.62 0.88 -7.27
CA PRO A 139 16.90 1.02 -6.01
C PRO A 139 15.64 0.16 -5.93
N GLY A 140 14.90 0.03 -7.04
CA GLY A 140 13.74 -0.86 -7.11
C GLY A 140 14.12 -2.33 -6.90
N ILE A 141 15.19 -2.80 -7.53
CA ILE A 141 15.73 -4.16 -7.32
C ILE A 141 16.11 -4.36 -5.85
N MET A 142 16.86 -3.43 -5.28
CA MET A 142 17.27 -3.51 -3.88
C MET A 142 16.06 -3.52 -2.94
N ALA A 143 15.06 -2.65 -3.19
CA ALA A 143 13.84 -2.62 -2.41
C ALA A 143 13.09 -3.96 -2.44
N ALA A 144 12.96 -4.59 -3.62
CA ALA A 144 12.33 -5.90 -3.75
C ALA A 144 13.08 -6.97 -2.94
N VAL A 145 14.40 -7.10 -3.18
CA VAL A 145 15.23 -8.12 -2.52
C VAL A 145 15.25 -7.94 -1.00
N LEU A 146 15.44 -6.72 -0.52
CA LEU A 146 15.44 -6.43 0.91
C LEU A 146 14.08 -6.75 1.53
N THR A 147 12.98 -6.36 0.89
CA THR A 147 11.63 -6.58 1.42
C THR A 147 11.31 -8.07 1.56
N VAL A 148 11.59 -8.89 0.55
CA VAL A 148 11.35 -10.35 0.65
C VAL A 148 12.33 -11.06 1.59
N SER A 149 13.45 -10.44 1.89
CA SER A 149 14.44 -10.98 2.82
C SER A 149 14.13 -10.63 4.29
N VAL A 150 13.13 -9.78 4.56
CA VAL A 150 12.68 -9.49 5.94
C VAL A 150 11.73 -10.58 6.43
N PRO A 151 12.14 -11.42 7.40
CA PRO A 151 11.33 -12.56 7.86
C PRO A 151 9.95 -12.14 8.39
N GLY A 152 9.87 -10.98 9.04
CA GLY A 152 8.60 -10.44 9.56
C GLY A 152 7.56 -10.22 8.45
N ILE A 153 7.95 -9.61 7.33
CA ILE A 153 7.05 -9.36 6.19
C ILE A 153 6.60 -10.68 5.57
N MET A 154 7.54 -11.59 5.33
CA MET A 154 7.24 -12.86 4.68
C MET A 154 6.43 -13.80 5.59
N ASN A 155 6.63 -13.74 6.91
CA ASN A 155 5.77 -14.48 7.84
C ASN A 155 4.35 -13.90 7.89
N MET A 156 4.19 -12.58 7.87
CA MET A 156 2.86 -11.96 7.78
C MET A 156 2.12 -12.30 6.48
N ALA A 157 2.82 -12.62 5.41
CA ALA A 157 2.21 -13.06 4.15
C ALA A 157 1.41 -14.36 4.27
N LEU A 158 1.65 -15.15 5.32
CA LEU A 158 0.95 -16.41 5.60
C LEU A 158 -0.09 -16.32 6.72
N THR A 159 -0.34 -15.13 7.21
CA THR A 159 -1.29 -14.89 8.30
C THR A 159 -2.56 -14.25 7.76
N ALA A 160 -3.70 -14.54 8.33
CA ALA A 160 -4.95 -13.84 8.01
C ALA A 160 -5.12 -12.60 8.90
N LYS A 161 -4.23 -11.61 8.73
CA LYS A 161 -4.21 -10.38 9.56
C LYS A 161 -4.29 -9.13 8.71
N ALA A 162 -4.77 -8.04 9.30
CA ALA A 162 -4.86 -6.73 8.68
C ALA A 162 -3.50 -6.03 8.47
N ASP A 163 -2.39 -6.61 8.92
CA ASP A 163 -1.06 -5.97 8.89
C ASP A 163 -0.58 -5.66 7.47
N LEU A 164 -0.70 -6.63 6.55
CA LEU A 164 -0.22 -6.45 5.18
C LEU A 164 -1.06 -5.49 4.37
N ILE A 165 -2.38 -5.52 4.50
CA ILE A 165 -3.22 -4.52 3.82
C ILE A 165 -2.96 -3.12 4.37
N THR A 166 -2.74 -2.99 5.67
CA THR A 166 -2.38 -1.72 6.30
C THR A 166 -1.05 -1.21 5.76
N TRP A 167 -0.02 -2.07 5.72
CA TRP A 167 1.29 -1.75 5.15
C TRP A 167 1.20 -1.37 3.66
N LEU A 168 0.45 -2.12 2.85
CA LEU A 168 0.22 -1.79 1.45
C LEU A 168 -0.42 -0.41 1.28
N LEU A 169 -1.45 -0.10 2.07
CA LEU A 169 -2.11 1.21 2.03
C LEU A 169 -1.16 2.34 2.43
N GLN A 170 -0.29 2.13 3.43
CA GLN A 170 0.75 3.09 3.80
C GLN A 170 1.76 3.32 2.67
N LEU A 171 2.15 2.28 1.94
CA LEU A 171 3.02 2.40 0.78
C LEU A 171 2.34 3.12 -0.40
N ILE A 172 1.05 2.86 -0.64
CA ILE A 172 0.27 3.58 -1.65
C ILE A 172 0.14 5.05 -1.28
N MET A 173 -0.10 5.36 0.00
CA MET A 173 -0.13 6.73 0.52
C MET A 173 1.17 7.48 0.18
N LEU A 174 2.32 6.88 0.49
CA LEU A 174 3.64 7.46 0.18
C LEU A 174 3.86 7.59 -1.33
N GLY A 175 3.55 6.56 -2.11
CA GLY A 175 3.72 6.56 -3.56
C GLY A 175 2.88 7.63 -4.25
N CYS A 176 1.63 7.79 -3.84
CA CYS A 176 0.77 8.87 -4.33
C CYS A 176 1.34 10.25 -3.97
N PHE A 177 1.86 10.42 -2.76
CA PHE A 177 2.49 11.66 -2.34
C PHE A 177 3.73 11.98 -3.19
N PHE A 178 4.63 11.00 -3.43
CA PHE A 178 5.80 11.19 -4.26
C PHE A 178 5.43 11.48 -5.72
N GLN A 179 4.39 10.84 -6.26
CA GLN A 179 3.87 11.16 -7.59
C GLN A 179 3.41 12.62 -7.69
N TYR A 180 2.69 13.09 -6.67
CA TYR A 180 2.24 14.48 -6.64
C TYR A 180 3.41 15.48 -6.65
N ILE A 181 4.47 15.19 -5.89
CA ILE A 181 5.61 16.12 -5.77
C ILE A 181 6.54 16.05 -6.98
N HIS A 182 6.86 14.84 -7.46
CA HIS A 182 7.97 14.65 -8.39
C HIS A 182 7.55 14.54 -9.85
N VAL A 183 6.38 13.98 -10.14
CA VAL A 183 6.03 13.60 -11.51
C VAL A 183 4.93 14.47 -12.09
N TYR A 184 3.85 14.61 -11.37
CA TYR A 184 2.66 15.28 -11.87
C TYR A 184 2.38 16.52 -11.04
N GLU A 185 3.00 17.61 -11.42
CA GLU A 185 2.77 18.87 -10.75
C GLU A 185 1.27 19.14 -10.58
N ASN A 186 0.78 18.96 -9.34
CA ASN A 186 -0.57 19.32 -8.89
C ASN A 186 -1.75 18.47 -9.39
N HIS A 187 -1.54 17.25 -9.82
CA HIS A 187 -2.67 16.35 -10.01
C HIS A 187 -3.29 15.97 -8.65
N TRP A 188 -4.36 16.66 -8.30
CA TRP A 188 -5.12 16.46 -7.06
C TRP A 188 -5.55 14.99 -6.81
N ILE A 189 -5.68 14.19 -7.87
CA ILE A 189 -6.01 12.76 -7.78
C ILE A 189 -5.00 11.98 -6.92
N PHE A 190 -3.72 12.37 -6.96
CA PHE A 190 -2.71 11.72 -6.13
C PHE A 190 -2.82 12.12 -4.67
N LEU A 191 -3.20 13.36 -4.36
CA LEU A 191 -3.51 13.76 -2.98
C LEU A 191 -4.74 13.04 -2.45
N SER A 192 -5.78 12.87 -3.29
CA SER A 192 -6.95 12.07 -2.93
C SER A 192 -6.59 10.61 -2.70
N GLY A 193 -5.70 10.04 -3.53
CA GLY A 193 -5.18 8.69 -3.37
C GLY A 193 -4.40 8.52 -2.05
N ALA A 194 -3.54 9.48 -1.73
CA ALA A 194 -2.80 9.49 -0.47
C ALA A 194 -3.75 9.58 0.74
N ALA A 195 -4.72 10.50 0.70
CA ALA A 195 -5.70 10.66 1.76
C ALA A 195 -6.62 9.44 1.90
N GLY A 196 -7.11 8.90 0.78
CA GLY A 196 -7.93 7.69 0.78
C GLY A 196 -7.19 6.50 1.40
N SER A 197 -5.93 6.29 1.02
CA SER A 197 -5.10 5.22 1.57
C SER A 197 -4.82 5.41 3.06
N TYR A 198 -4.60 6.66 3.50
CA TYR A 198 -4.48 6.98 4.93
C TYR A 198 -5.73 6.56 5.70
N PHE A 199 -6.91 7.05 5.31
CA PHE A 199 -8.15 6.76 6.03
C PHE A 199 -8.53 5.29 5.96
N LEU A 200 -8.32 4.62 4.83
CA LEU A 200 -8.52 3.17 4.73
C LEU A 200 -7.59 2.40 5.66
N SER A 201 -6.33 2.81 5.80
CA SER A 201 -5.40 2.13 6.72
C SER A 201 -5.90 2.17 8.17
N LEU A 202 -6.55 3.27 8.58
CA LEU A 202 -7.15 3.40 9.91
C LEU A 202 -8.37 2.48 10.12
N THR A 203 -9.12 2.19 9.05
CA THR A 203 -10.25 1.26 9.13
C THR A 203 -9.81 -0.20 9.18
N MET A 204 -8.61 -0.52 8.70
CA MET A 204 -8.07 -1.87 8.71
C MET A 204 -7.51 -2.26 10.08
N LYS A 205 -6.72 -1.39 10.70
CA LYS A 205 -6.07 -1.66 11.98
C LYS A 205 -5.94 -0.39 12.82
N PRO A 206 -6.46 -0.36 14.07
CA PRO A 206 -6.39 0.84 14.92
C PRO A 206 -4.97 1.30 15.23
N THR A 207 -4.02 0.37 15.37
CA THR A 207 -2.62 0.70 15.64
C THR A 207 -1.94 1.46 14.50
N SER A 208 -2.51 1.43 13.29
CA SER A 208 -2.03 2.24 12.17
C SER A 208 -2.16 3.75 12.43
N LEU A 209 -3.05 4.14 13.37
CA LEU A 209 -3.27 5.55 13.73
C LEU A 209 -1.96 6.26 14.05
N VAL A 210 -1.09 5.64 14.86
CA VAL A 210 0.17 6.27 15.29
C VAL A 210 1.09 6.53 14.11
N PHE A 211 1.44 5.47 13.37
CA PHE A 211 2.39 5.59 12.27
C PHE A 211 1.80 6.36 11.07
N SER A 212 0.62 5.99 10.62
CA SER A 212 0.00 6.61 9.45
C SER A 212 -0.28 8.09 9.67
N THR A 213 -0.72 8.49 10.87
CA THR A 213 -1.00 9.90 11.18
C THR A 213 0.31 10.71 11.27
N ALA A 214 1.37 10.14 11.88
CA ALA A 214 2.66 10.83 11.94
C ALA A 214 3.21 11.07 10.52
N VAL A 215 3.20 10.05 9.66
CA VAL A 215 3.67 10.17 8.27
C VAL A 215 2.79 11.12 7.47
N PHE A 216 1.47 11.00 7.56
CA PHE A 216 0.53 11.87 6.86
C PHE A 216 0.66 13.34 7.31
N GLY A 217 0.87 13.56 8.60
CA GLY A 217 1.16 14.89 9.16
C GLY A 217 2.46 15.49 8.61
N MET A 218 3.54 14.70 8.55
CA MET A 218 4.80 15.15 7.93
C MET A 218 4.63 15.47 6.44
N MET A 219 3.86 14.68 5.72
CA MET A 219 3.52 14.96 4.32
C MET A 219 2.76 16.28 4.18
N GLY A 220 1.79 16.54 5.07
CA GLY A 220 1.05 17.80 5.12
C GLY A 220 1.96 19.01 5.39
N LEU A 221 2.85 18.91 6.37
CA LEU A 221 3.83 19.96 6.67
C LEU A 221 4.77 20.21 5.50
N TYR A 222 5.24 19.14 4.83
CA TYR A 222 6.07 19.28 3.64
C TYR A 222 5.33 19.96 2.49
N LEU A 223 4.05 19.62 2.26
CA LEU A 223 3.22 20.27 1.23
C LEU A 223 3.03 21.77 1.53
N LEU A 224 2.76 22.12 2.77
CA LEU A 224 2.65 23.53 3.18
C LEU A 224 3.97 24.25 2.91
N TRP A 225 5.10 23.69 3.34
CA TRP A 225 6.41 24.26 3.07
C TRP A 225 6.68 24.40 1.57
N PHE A 226 6.40 23.36 0.78
CA PHE A 226 6.58 23.36 -0.67
C PHE A 226 5.75 24.44 -1.36
N TRP A 227 4.49 24.60 -1.00
CA TRP A 227 3.62 25.63 -1.57
C TRP A 227 4.05 27.05 -1.21
N PHE A 228 4.50 27.28 0.00
CA PHE A 228 5.00 28.60 0.41
C PHE A 228 6.33 28.98 -0.26
N HIS A 229 7.20 28.00 -0.49
CA HIS A 229 8.56 28.27 -0.98
C HIS A 229 8.67 28.31 -2.50
N GLU A 230 7.99 27.42 -3.20
CA GLU A 230 8.15 27.30 -4.65
C GLU A 230 7.13 28.12 -5.46
N ARG A 231 6.04 28.55 -4.91
CA ARG A 231 4.94 29.11 -5.69
C ARG A 231 4.59 30.56 -5.43
N GLY A 232 5.00 31.16 -4.34
CA GLY A 232 4.92 32.59 -4.06
C GLY A 232 3.58 33.35 -4.24
N ALA A 233 2.56 32.69 -4.77
CA ALA A 233 1.27 33.29 -5.08
C ALA A 233 0.16 32.76 -4.17
N ALA A 234 -0.37 33.62 -3.31
CA ALA A 234 -1.44 33.30 -2.37
C ALA A 234 -2.73 32.75 -3.03
N ALA A 235 -3.01 33.16 -4.27
CA ALA A 235 -4.18 32.67 -5.03
C ALA A 235 -4.08 31.20 -5.39
N ASP A 236 -2.90 30.71 -5.80
CA ASP A 236 -2.70 29.29 -6.12
C ASP A 236 -2.74 28.42 -4.86
N LEU A 237 -2.24 28.93 -3.74
CA LEU A 237 -2.32 28.26 -2.45
C LEU A 237 -3.79 28.01 -2.05
N PHE A 238 -4.65 29.01 -2.20
CA PHE A 238 -6.08 28.85 -1.88
C PHE A 238 -6.73 27.74 -2.71
N HIS A 239 -6.50 27.72 -4.02
CA HIS A 239 -7.03 26.65 -4.88
C HIS A 239 -6.52 25.25 -4.51
N HIS A 240 -5.25 25.12 -4.14
CA HIS A 240 -4.68 23.86 -3.67
C HIS A 240 -5.27 23.42 -2.34
N MET A 241 -5.47 24.34 -1.40
CA MET A 241 -6.11 24.07 -0.12
C MET A 241 -7.57 23.62 -0.29
N VAL A 242 -8.35 24.29 -1.15
CA VAL A 242 -9.73 23.89 -1.46
C VAL A 242 -9.79 22.48 -2.07
N ARG A 243 -8.90 22.18 -3.02
CA ARG A 243 -8.81 20.84 -3.63
C ARG A 243 -8.39 19.78 -2.61
N LEU A 244 -7.42 20.09 -1.74
CA LEU A 244 -6.99 19.19 -0.68
C LEU A 244 -8.14 18.91 0.28
N ILE A 245 -8.81 19.94 0.79
CA ILE A 245 -9.98 19.78 1.67
C ILE A 245 -11.06 18.96 0.97
N GLY A 246 -11.37 19.25 -0.28
CA GLY A 246 -12.35 18.51 -1.07
C GLY A 246 -11.96 17.02 -1.21
N SER A 247 -10.69 16.72 -1.44
CA SER A 247 -10.20 15.33 -1.53
C SER A 247 -10.21 14.59 -0.20
N LEU A 248 -10.12 15.31 0.93
CA LEU A 248 -10.17 14.75 2.28
C LEU A 248 -11.60 14.48 2.78
N CYS A 249 -12.58 15.29 2.34
CA CYS A 249 -13.94 15.23 2.88
C CYS A 249 -14.58 13.85 2.76
N LEU A 250 -14.47 13.21 1.60
CA LEU A 250 -15.14 11.92 1.35
C LEU A 250 -14.48 10.76 2.12
N PRO A 251 -13.15 10.56 2.08
CA PRO A 251 -12.49 9.54 2.89
C PRO A 251 -12.65 9.78 4.39
N PHE A 252 -12.59 11.02 4.84
CA PHE A 252 -12.78 11.37 6.24
C PHE A 252 -14.22 11.11 6.70
N GLY A 253 -15.22 11.48 5.88
CA GLY A 253 -16.63 11.19 6.16
C GLY A 253 -16.89 9.69 6.27
N ALA A 254 -16.29 8.88 5.40
CA ALA A 254 -16.38 7.42 5.47
C ALA A 254 -15.77 6.87 6.76
N LEU A 255 -14.58 7.35 7.15
CA LEU A 255 -13.93 6.96 8.41
C LEU A 255 -14.81 7.30 9.63
N VAL A 256 -15.30 8.55 9.70
CA VAL A 256 -16.14 9.01 10.80
C VAL A 256 -17.42 8.19 10.86
N GLY A 257 -18.05 7.89 9.71
CA GLY A 257 -19.25 7.05 9.64
C GLY A 257 -19.02 5.64 10.18
N ILE A 258 -17.91 5.02 9.79
CA ILE A 258 -17.53 3.68 10.27
C ILE A 258 -17.26 3.71 11.78
N TRP A 259 -16.49 4.67 12.25
CA TRP A 259 -16.16 4.79 13.68
C TRP A 259 -17.36 5.10 14.54
N ALA A 260 -18.20 6.05 14.12
CA ALA A 260 -19.43 6.40 14.85
C ALA A 260 -20.39 5.20 14.94
N ARG A 261 -20.50 4.42 13.84
CA ARG A 261 -21.30 3.19 13.87
C ARG A 261 -20.70 2.16 14.82
N THR A 262 -19.38 1.95 14.78
CA THR A 262 -18.70 1.01 15.68
C THR A 262 -18.92 1.42 17.15
N MET A 263 -18.68 2.68 17.50
CA MET A 263 -18.90 3.19 18.86
C MET A 263 -20.37 3.02 19.31
N LYS A 264 -21.34 3.34 18.44
CA LYS A 264 -22.77 3.19 18.77
C LYS A 264 -23.15 1.74 19.07
N ILE A 265 -22.57 0.78 18.34
CA ILE A 265 -22.93 -0.64 18.48
C ILE A 265 -22.16 -1.29 19.61
N THR A 266 -20.90 -0.94 19.81
CA THR A 266 -20.05 -1.53 20.85
C THR A 266 -20.19 -0.88 22.20
N GLY A 267 -20.87 0.26 22.30
CA GLY A 267 -21.11 0.97 23.56
C GLY A 267 -19.89 1.73 24.09
N MET A 268 -18.87 1.99 23.20
CA MET A 268 -17.68 2.76 23.56
C MET A 268 -17.74 4.19 23.04
#